data_8b28403a00c8f2c81e95f6d8e613293d
#
_entry.id   8b28403a00c8f2c81e95f6d8e613293d
#
_cell.length_a   1.000
_cell.length_b   1.000
_cell.length_c   1.000
_cell.angle_alpha   90.00
_cell.angle_beta   90.00
_cell.angle_gamma   90.00
#
_symmetry.space_group_name_H-M   'P 1'
#
loop_
_entity.id
_entity.type
_entity.pdbx_description
1 polymer ?
#
loop_
_entity_poly.entity_id
_entity_poly.type
_entity_poly.pdbx_seq_one_letter_code
_entity_poly.pdbx_strand_id
1 'polypeptide(L)'
;MSFLLAPARVELGKEFNIRLDMVNVAKNNATLVQIKDMIPVQFKIVSSKPLLYVNQGFVDLQKKQVSPFRNEEITLLVQATATGSFTLQPEIVFIDELGEIKTTRSKPITIFVEPASQNLSDGNPVRATRIPTGIPELDNVLLGGIPEGYAIVLTTPVSDERELILQRFLKVGAEKGETTLCVSTEPRDSNFLTEKHRGNFHLFLCNPMADLHSKQMSNIHNIRSIENLTEIDIALTKAFRCLNQSQIGARRACTEIVSDVLLHHHAIITRKWLSSFIPDLKTHGFTVLSVVNPEMHPTEEVQAILRLFDGEIKVMEKETEKGVEKILTIRRLYNQPYREKTIVLGNEKFA
;
A
#
# COMPACT_ATOMS: atom_id res chain seq x y z
N MET A 1 -6.56 8.08 -16.60
CA MET A 1 -6.71 7.27 -15.38
C MET A 1 -6.08 8.01 -14.22
N SER A 2 -6.72 8.00 -13.03
CA SER A 2 -6.21 8.75 -11.88
C SER A 2 -6.29 7.93 -10.60
N PHE A 3 -5.34 8.16 -9.69
CA PHE A 3 -5.22 7.46 -8.41
C PHE A 3 -4.99 8.47 -7.31
N LEU A 4 -5.81 8.40 -6.27
CA LEU A 4 -5.72 9.26 -5.10
C LEU A 4 -5.16 8.45 -3.92
N LEU A 5 -4.18 9.02 -3.23
CA LEU A 5 -3.50 8.42 -2.08
C LEU A 5 -3.47 9.41 -0.93
N ALA A 6 -3.95 8.99 0.23
CA ALA A 6 -3.87 9.73 1.47
C ALA A 6 -3.91 8.77 2.66
N PRO A 7 -3.48 9.19 3.87
CA PRO A 7 -3.64 8.39 5.07
C PRO A 7 -5.13 8.19 5.40
N ALA A 8 -5.51 6.99 5.85
CA ALA A 8 -6.88 6.69 6.21
C ALA A 8 -7.33 7.40 7.49
N ARG A 9 -6.39 7.69 8.41
CA ARG A 9 -6.63 8.40 9.67
C ARG A 9 -5.60 9.49 9.88
N VAL A 10 -6.02 10.64 10.35
CA VAL A 10 -5.19 11.80 10.69
C VAL A 10 -5.73 12.49 11.93
N GLU A 11 -4.88 13.17 12.67
CA GLU A 11 -5.30 13.97 13.81
C GLU A 11 -5.62 15.40 13.39
N LEU A 12 -6.60 16.00 14.08
CA LEU A 12 -6.93 17.40 13.91
C LEU A 12 -5.70 18.30 14.11
N GLY A 13 -5.47 19.21 13.18
CA GLY A 13 -4.35 20.16 13.24
C GLY A 13 -3.00 19.62 12.77
N LYS A 14 -2.87 18.32 12.46
CA LYS A 14 -1.63 17.77 11.88
C LYS A 14 -1.61 17.88 10.37
N GLU A 15 -0.40 18.06 9.85
CA GLU A 15 -0.13 18.09 8.42
C GLU A 15 0.04 16.67 7.86
N PHE A 16 -0.54 16.43 6.67
CA PHE A 16 -0.40 15.16 5.95
C PHE A 16 -0.45 15.39 4.44
N ASN A 17 0.07 14.45 3.68
CA ASN A 17 0.08 14.55 2.23
C ASN A 17 -1.13 13.85 1.59
N ILE A 18 -1.73 14.53 0.61
CA ILE A 18 -2.66 13.96 -0.35
C ILE A 18 -1.95 13.95 -1.69
N ARG A 19 -1.81 12.78 -2.32
CA ARG A 19 -1.17 12.60 -3.62
C ARG A 19 -2.18 12.14 -4.65
N LEU A 20 -2.20 12.81 -5.80
CA LEU A 20 -2.96 12.42 -6.97
C LEU A 20 -2.01 12.10 -8.11
N ASP A 21 -2.07 10.86 -8.56
CA ASP A 21 -1.37 10.38 -9.74
C ASP A 21 -2.33 10.35 -10.94
N MET A 22 -1.93 10.95 -12.05
CA MET A 22 -2.70 10.99 -13.30
C MET A 22 -1.88 10.35 -14.40
N VAL A 23 -2.39 9.26 -14.98
CA VAL A 23 -1.70 8.52 -16.04
C VAL A 23 -2.47 8.68 -17.34
N ASN A 24 -1.80 9.11 -18.38
CA ASN A 24 -2.37 9.07 -19.73
C ASN A 24 -2.27 7.65 -20.28
N VAL A 25 -3.38 6.93 -20.33
CA VAL A 25 -3.47 5.55 -20.84
C VAL A 25 -3.85 5.49 -22.32
N ALA A 26 -4.06 6.64 -22.97
CA ALA A 26 -4.33 6.72 -24.39
C ALA A 26 -3.05 6.63 -25.22
N LYS A 27 -3.18 6.35 -26.51
CA LYS A 27 -2.05 6.32 -27.47
C LYS A 27 -1.56 7.70 -27.88
N ASN A 28 -2.33 8.74 -27.59
CA ASN A 28 -2.10 10.14 -27.99
C ASN A 28 -1.93 11.06 -26.78
N ASN A 29 -1.44 12.26 -27.00
CA ASN A 29 -1.27 13.27 -25.96
C ASN A 29 -2.63 13.70 -25.37
N ALA A 30 -2.65 13.96 -24.07
CA ALA A 30 -3.76 14.59 -23.39
C ALA A 30 -3.28 15.88 -22.73
N THR A 31 -4.13 16.90 -22.68
CA THR A 31 -3.82 18.17 -22.03
C THR A 31 -4.62 18.28 -20.75
N LEU A 32 -3.96 18.23 -19.60
CA LEU A 32 -4.58 18.40 -18.29
C LEU A 32 -4.94 19.88 -18.08
N VAL A 33 -6.19 20.16 -17.73
CA VAL A 33 -6.69 21.53 -17.56
C VAL A 33 -6.79 21.88 -16.08
N GLN A 34 -7.55 21.10 -15.33
CA GLN A 34 -7.84 21.39 -13.92
C GLN A 34 -8.29 20.16 -13.17
N ILE A 35 -8.21 20.22 -11.83
CA ILE A 35 -8.82 19.26 -10.94
C ILE A 35 -9.86 19.98 -10.10
N LYS A 36 -11.06 19.40 -10.00
CA LYS A 36 -12.15 19.89 -9.15
C LYS A 36 -12.33 18.96 -7.96
N ASP A 37 -12.88 19.45 -6.88
CA ASP A 37 -13.24 18.70 -5.66
C ASP A 37 -12.06 17.87 -5.09
N MET A 38 -10.84 18.42 -5.22
CA MET A 38 -9.65 17.70 -4.75
C MET A 38 -9.56 17.66 -3.24
N ILE A 39 -10.01 18.73 -2.57
CA ILE A 39 -9.85 18.89 -1.13
C ILE A 39 -11.12 19.46 -0.52
N PRO A 40 -11.65 18.82 0.57
CA PRO A 40 -12.75 19.38 1.36
C PRO A 40 -12.39 20.74 1.96
N VAL A 41 -13.38 21.60 2.15
CA VAL A 41 -13.18 22.94 2.75
C VAL A 41 -12.61 22.90 4.18
N GLN A 42 -12.74 21.76 4.85
CA GLN A 42 -12.20 21.50 6.18
C GLN A 42 -10.71 21.17 6.18
N PHE A 43 -10.07 21.13 5.02
CA PHE A 43 -8.63 20.88 4.90
C PHE A 43 -7.94 22.13 4.37
N LYS A 44 -7.07 22.71 5.20
CA LYS A 44 -6.23 23.85 4.82
C LYS A 44 -5.02 23.37 4.03
N ILE A 45 -4.77 23.94 2.87
CA ILE A 45 -3.59 23.65 2.07
C ILE A 45 -2.41 24.42 2.64
N VAL A 46 -1.31 23.69 2.89
CA VAL A 46 -0.05 24.25 3.38
C VAL A 46 0.92 24.48 2.23
N SER A 47 1.08 23.47 1.35
CA SER A 47 1.94 23.57 0.17
C SER A 47 1.53 22.58 -0.91
N SER A 48 2.05 22.75 -2.13
CA SER A 48 1.86 21.84 -3.25
C SER A 48 3.18 21.52 -3.95
N LYS A 49 3.29 20.28 -4.50
CA LYS A 49 4.38 19.86 -5.40
C LYS A 49 3.77 19.20 -6.64
N PRO A 50 4.03 19.71 -7.86
CA PRO A 50 4.70 20.99 -8.14
C PRO A 50 3.95 22.19 -7.55
N LEU A 51 4.58 23.36 -7.55
CA LEU A 51 3.92 24.59 -7.09
C LEU A 51 2.79 24.94 -8.06
N LEU A 52 1.57 24.85 -7.60
CA LEU A 52 0.35 25.03 -8.39
C LEU A 52 -0.55 26.10 -7.75
N TYR A 53 -1.35 26.74 -8.57
CA TYR A 53 -2.43 27.59 -8.06
C TYR A 53 -3.56 26.68 -7.55
N VAL A 54 -3.80 26.73 -6.24
CA VAL A 54 -4.83 25.92 -5.58
C VAL A 54 -5.77 26.85 -4.82
N ASN A 55 -7.07 26.75 -5.10
CA ASN A 55 -8.10 27.54 -4.44
C ASN A 55 -9.31 26.65 -4.14
N GLN A 56 -9.74 26.57 -2.87
CA GLN A 56 -10.97 25.91 -2.39
C GLN A 56 -11.42 24.68 -3.21
N GLY A 57 -10.59 23.64 -3.24
CA GLY A 57 -10.92 22.38 -3.95
C GLY A 57 -10.60 22.36 -5.45
N PHE A 58 -10.12 23.46 -5.99
CA PHE A 58 -9.74 23.60 -7.40
C PHE A 58 -8.22 23.71 -7.56
N VAL A 59 -7.66 22.94 -8.49
CA VAL A 59 -6.23 22.96 -8.83
C VAL A 59 -6.11 23.25 -10.33
N ASP A 60 -5.46 24.36 -10.68
CA ASP A 60 -5.16 24.71 -12.08
C ASP A 60 -3.89 23.96 -12.54
N LEU A 61 -4.01 23.21 -13.63
CA LEU A 61 -2.93 22.44 -14.24
C LEU A 61 -2.26 23.16 -15.42
N GLN A 62 -2.62 24.41 -15.67
CA GLN A 62 -2.02 25.29 -16.67
C GLN A 62 -1.94 24.67 -18.07
N LYS A 63 -2.92 23.85 -18.44
CA LYS A 63 -2.97 23.12 -19.72
C LYS A 63 -1.72 22.26 -19.97
N LYS A 64 -1.26 21.54 -18.95
CA LYS A 64 -0.09 20.70 -19.04
C LYS A 64 -0.31 19.51 -19.96
N GLN A 65 0.55 19.33 -20.95
CA GLN A 65 0.51 18.14 -21.83
C GLN A 65 1.11 16.93 -21.16
N VAL A 66 0.43 15.79 -21.31
CA VAL A 66 0.90 14.48 -20.83
C VAL A 66 0.96 13.52 -22.01
N SER A 67 2.15 13.10 -22.35
CA SER A 67 2.40 12.13 -23.43
C SER A 67 1.78 10.76 -23.11
N PRO A 68 1.58 9.92 -24.12
CA PRO A 68 1.11 8.55 -23.93
C PRO A 68 1.91 7.80 -22.88
N PHE A 69 1.22 7.08 -22.01
CA PHE A 69 1.78 6.25 -20.93
C PHE A 69 2.66 7.00 -19.92
N ARG A 70 2.62 8.34 -19.93
CA ARG A 70 3.31 9.16 -18.92
C ARG A 70 2.39 9.46 -17.75
N ASN A 71 3.01 9.69 -16.61
CA ASN A 71 2.40 9.99 -15.33
C ASN A 71 2.68 11.43 -14.93
N GLU A 72 1.67 12.11 -14.41
CA GLU A 72 1.78 13.37 -13.68
C GLU A 72 1.37 13.15 -12.23
N GLU A 73 2.18 13.65 -11.32
CA GLU A 73 1.98 13.53 -9.89
C GLU A 73 1.79 14.91 -9.27
N ILE A 74 0.76 15.02 -8.43
CA ILE A 74 0.52 16.20 -7.62
C ILE A 74 0.46 15.76 -6.17
N THR A 75 1.24 16.39 -5.33
CA THR A 75 1.21 16.19 -3.88
C THR A 75 0.82 17.49 -3.21
N LEU A 76 -0.22 17.45 -2.38
CA LEU A 76 -0.66 18.54 -1.53
C LEU A 76 -0.36 18.21 -0.08
N LEU A 77 0.37 19.08 0.59
CA LEU A 77 0.49 19.07 2.04
C LEU A 77 -0.70 19.84 2.61
N VAL A 78 -1.51 19.17 3.40
CA VAL A 78 -2.75 19.72 3.96
C VAL A 78 -2.82 19.50 5.46
N GLN A 79 -3.63 20.33 6.13
CA GLN A 79 -3.91 20.26 7.55
C GLN A 79 -5.42 20.20 7.77
N ALA A 80 -5.91 19.19 8.49
CA ALA A 80 -7.33 19.09 8.84
C ALA A 80 -7.71 20.11 9.90
N THR A 81 -8.81 20.85 9.66
CA THR A 81 -9.32 21.90 10.58
C THR A 81 -10.60 21.50 11.30
N ALA A 82 -11.18 20.35 10.97
CA ALA A 82 -12.36 19.78 11.64
C ALA A 82 -12.24 18.26 11.78
N THR A 83 -12.80 17.71 12.85
CA THR A 83 -12.91 16.26 13.07
C THR A 83 -14.07 15.67 12.27
N GLY A 84 -13.99 14.38 11.93
CA GLY A 84 -15.04 13.69 11.22
C GLY A 84 -14.53 12.80 10.09
N SER A 85 -15.45 12.35 9.25
CA SER A 85 -15.15 11.50 8.09
C SER A 85 -15.30 12.31 6.80
N PHE A 86 -14.24 12.40 6.01
CA PHE A 86 -14.21 13.20 4.78
C PHE A 86 -13.88 12.31 3.59
N THR A 87 -14.81 12.28 2.63
CA THR A 87 -14.61 11.51 1.38
C THR A 87 -14.09 12.43 0.28
N LEU A 88 -12.97 12.05 -0.31
CA LEU A 88 -12.33 12.75 -1.42
C LEU A 88 -12.55 11.96 -2.71
N GLN A 89 -13.03 12.63 -3.75
CA GLN A 89 -13.22 12.06 -5.08
C GLN A 89 -12.96 13.11 -6.15
N PRO A 90 -11.70 13.50 -6.38
CA PRO A 90 -11.38 14.54 -7.35
C PRO A 90 -11.84 14.19 -8.78
N GLU A 91 -12.32 15.22 -9.48
CA GLU A 91 -12.66 15.18 -10.88
C GLU A 91 -11.58 15.89 -11.70
N ILE A 92 -10.91 15.13 -12.58
CA ILE A 92 -9.86 15.64 -13.47
C ILE A 92 -10.50 16.04 -14.80
N VAL A 93 -10.28 17.28 -15.22
CA VAL A 93 -10.70 17.82 -16.52
C VAL A 93 -9.50 17.85 -17.44
N PHE A 94 -9.65 17.29 -18.62
CA PHE A 94 -8.60 17.24 -19.64
C PHE A 94 -9.17 17.42 -21.05
N ILE A 95 -8.31 17.82 -21.97
CA ILE A 95 -8.62 17.91 -23.39
C ILE A 95 -7.97 16.72 -24.09
N ASP A 96 -8.75 15.99 -24.87
CA ASP A 96 -8.25 14.85 -25.64
C ASP A 96 -7.61 15.31 -26.98
N GLU A 97 -7.21 14.34 -27.80
CA GLU A 97 -6.59 14.56 -29.11
C GLU A 97 -7.50 15.26 -30.13
N LEU A 98 -8.81 15.14 -29.97
CA LEU A 98 -9.80 15.76 -30.83
C LEU A 98 -10.14 17.22 -30.40
N GLY A 99 -9.51 17.69 -29.31
CA GLY A 99 -9.80 18.99 -28.72
C GLY A 99 -11.05 19.00 -27.85
N GLU A 100 -11.64 17.84 -27.55
CA GLU A 100 -12.83 17.74 -26.72
C GLU A 100 -12.47 17.75 -25.23
N ILE A 101 -13.26 18.49 -24.46
CA ILE A 101 -13.13 18.52 -23.00
C ILE A 101 -13.78 17.25 -22.42
N LYS A 102 -12.98 16.48 -21.69
CA LYS A 102 -13.43 15.27 -21.01
C LYS A 102 -13.13 15.32 -19.52
N THR A 103 -13.89 14.55 -18.76
CA THR A 103 -13.69 14.44 -17.31
C THR A 103 -13.49 12.99 -16.91
N THR A 104 -12.70 12.77 -15.86
CA THR A 104 -12.57 11.47 -15.21
C THR A 104 -12.49 11.66 -13.71
N ARG A 105 -13.11 10.77 -12.94
CA ARG A 105 -13.07 10.78 -11.47
C ARG A 105 -12.16 9.70 -10.95
N SER A 106 -11.43 10.01 -9.88
CA SER A 106 -10.72 9.00 -9.13
C SER A 106 -11.70 8.12 -8.35
N LYS A 107 -11.24 6.96 -7.88
CA LYS A 107 -11.99 6.23 -6.85
C LYS A 107 -12.07 7.09 -5.58
N PRO A 108 -13.22 7.10 -4.87
CA PRO A 108 -13.33 7.82 -3.61
C PRO A 108 -12.42 7.19 -2.56
N ILE A 109 -11.79 8.03 -1.74
CA ILE A 109 -11.11 7.63 -0.52
C ILE A 109 -11.72 8.38 0.66
N THR A 110 -11.74 7.76 1.84
CA THR A 110 -12.24 8.38 3.05
C THR A 110 -11.12 8.58 4.05
N ILE A 111 -11.00 9.79 4.58
CA ILE A 111 -10.06 10.18 5.62
C ILE A 111 -10.84 10.42 6.90
N PHE A 112 -10.48 9.73 7.97
CA PHE A 112 -11.02 9.96 9.30
C PHE A 112 -10.12 10.93 10.05
N VAL A 113 -10.66 12.09 10.45
CA VAL A 113 -9.96 13.08 11.26
C VAL A 113 -10.39 12.89 12.71
N GLU A 114 -9.46 12.46 13.53
CA GLU A 114 -9.65 12.23 14.96
C GLU A 114 -9.36 13.52 15.75
N PRO A 115 -9.98 13.73 16.93
CA PRO A 115 -9.61 14.83 17.80
C PRO A 115 -8.12 14.81 18.12
N ALA A 116 -7.49 15.98 18.27
CA ALA A 116 -6.12 16.04 18.75
C ALA A 116 -6.03 15.38 20.14
N SER A 117 -5.20 14.36 20.27
CA SER A 117 -4.99 13.67 21.55
C SER A 117 -4.41 14.65 22.55
N GLN A 118 -5.19 15.02 23.59
CA GLN A 118 -4.68 15.80 24.72
C GLN A 118 -3.78 14.93 25.59
N ASN A 119 -2.60 14.60 25.10
CA ASN A 119 -1.54 14.10 25.96
C ASN A 119 -0.57 15.25 26.26
N LEU A 120 -0.81 15.87 27.41
CA LEU A 120 0.15 16.69 28.13
C LEU A 120 1.35 15.81 28.50
N SER A 121 2.39 15.79 27.69
CA SER A 121 3.81 15.71 28.09
C SER A 121 4.71 15.54 26.84
N ASP A 122 5.68 16.39 26.78
CA ASP A 122 6.93 16.32 26.00
C ASP A 122 6.86 16.18 24.49
N GLY A 123 7.32 17.21 23.78
CA GLY A 123 7.63 17.43 22.39
C GLY A 123 8.04 16.28 21.44
N ASN A 124 7.40 15.11 21.54
CA ASN A 124 7.57 14.01 20.63
C ASN A 124 6.40 13.97 19.64
N PRO A 125 6.61 13.81 18.33
CA PRO A 125 5.55 13.60 17.37
C PRO A 125 4.74 12.40 17.82
N VAL A 126 3.38 12.53 17.85
CA VAL A 126 2.46 11.44 18.20
C VAL A 126 2.80 10.24 17.32
N ARG A 127 3.34 9.20 17.95
CA ARG A 127 3.67 7.96 17.26
C ARG A 127 2.36 7.29 16.86
N ALA A 128 2.09 7.20 15.56
CA ALA A 128 1.03 6.33 15.05
C ALA A 128 1.18 4.94 15.70
N THR A 129 0.06 4.29 16.02
CA THR A 129 0.08 2.90 16.47
C THR A 129 0.94 2.08 15.50
N ARG A 130 1.84 1.28 16.03
CA ARG A 130 2.78 0.48 15.23
C ARG A 130 2.40 -1.00 15.32
N ILE A 131 2.48 -1.65 14.18
CA ILE A 131 2.22 -3.07 14.03
C ILE A 131 3.58 -3.78 13.97
N PRO A 132 3.98 -4.54 15.00
CA PRO A 132 5.28 -5.20 15.04
C PRO A 132 5.44 -6.19 13.88
N THR A 133 6.60 -6.19 13.25
CA THR A 133 6.90 -7.13 12.16
C THR A 133 7.23 -8.53 12.68
N GLY A 134 7.54 -8.66 13.96
CA GLY A 134 8.03 -9.88 14.57
C GLY A 134 9.54 -10.10 14.42
N ILE A 135 10.24 -9.08 13.91
CA ILE A 135 11.70 -9.03 13.79
C ILE A 135 12.18 -7.85 14.64
N PRO A 136 12.78 -8.12 15.82
CA PRO A 136 13.13 -7.07 16.78
C PRO A 136 14.00 -5.96 16.22
N GLU A 137 14.98 -6.30 15.38
CA GLU A 137 15.88 -5.32 14.75
C GLU A 137 15.12 -4.42 13.78
N LEU A 138 14.21 -4.97 12.98
CA LEU A 138 13.38 -4.21 12.06
C LEU A 138 12.36 -3.35 12.82
N ASP A 139 11.74 -3.90 13.85
CA ASP A 139 10.83 -3.15 14.72
C ASP A 139 11.53 -1.98 15.42
N ASN A 140 12.78 -2.16 15.85
CA ASN A 140 13.58 -1.09 16.43
C ASN A 140 13.87 0.03 15.41
N VAL A 141 14.21 -0.30 14.17
CA VAL A 141 14.43 0.67 13.09
C VAL A 141 13.13 1.37 12.71
N LEU A 142 12.01 0.65 12.68
CA LEU A 142 10.67 1.17 12.44
C LEU A 142 10.01 1.81 13.68
N LEU A 143 10.74 1.99 14.78
CA LEU A 143 10.24 2.60 16.04
C LEU A 143 9.02 1.87 16.63
N GLY A 144 9.00 0.55 16.52
CA GLY A 144 7.95 -0.34 17.05
C GLY A 144 7.20 -1.15 15.98
N GLY A 145 7.53 -1.00 14.71
CA GLY A 145 6.92 -1.75 13.60
C GLY A 145 6.35 -0.89 12.49
N ILE A 146 5.58 -1.46 11.61
CA ILE A 146 4.90 -0.78 10.50
C ILE A 146 3.79 0.13 11.07
N PRO A 147 3.67 1.39 10.63
CA PRO A 147 2.53 2.23 11.05
C PRO A 147 1.20 1.57 10.68
N GLU A 148 0.25 1.57 11.60
CA GLU A 148 -1.08 0.99 11.37
C GLU A 148 -1.76 1.61 10.16
N GLY A 149 -2.36 0.79 9.30
CA GLY A 149 -3.01 1.21 8.06
C GLY A 149 -2.07 1.62 6.92
N TYR A 150 -0.76 1.41 7.07
CA TYR A 150 0.22 1.63 6.00
C TYR A 150 0.35 0.42 5.09
N ALA A 151 0.60 0.68 3.82
CA ALA A 151 1.01 -0.32 2.85
C ALA A 151 2.51 -0.17 2.57
N ILE A 152 3.29 -1.15 3.00
CA ILE A 152 4.74 -1.21 2.80
C ILE A 152 5.05 -2.24 1.72
N VAL A 153 6.00 -1.91 0.85
CA VAL A 153 6.55 -2.88 -0.10
C VAL A 153 7.94 -3.32 0.35
N LEU A 154 8.14 -4.62 0.38
CA LEU A 154 9.43 -5.27 0.54
C LEU A 154 10.00 -5.57 -0.84
N THR A 155 11.05 -4.84 -1.24
CA THR A 155 11.77 -5.10 -2.48
C THR A 155 12.96 -6.00 -2.18
N THR A 156 12.93 -7.22 -2.73
CA THR A 156 13.92 -8.26 -2.43
C THR A 156 13.98 -9.30 -3.54
N PRO A 157 15.16 -9.86 -3.87
CA PRO A 157 15.26 -11.10 -4.60
C PRO A 157 14.54 -12.24 -3.88
N VAL A 158 14.34 -13.37 -4.55
CA VAL A 158 13.86 -14.59 -3.90
C VAL A 158 14.93 -15.08 -2.93
N SER A 159 14.58 -15.19 -1.65
CA SER A 159 15.52 -15.62 -0.61
C SER A 159 14.78 -16.12 0.62
N ASP A 160 15.48 -16.91 1.44
CA ASP A 160 14.94 -17.42 2.71
C ASP A 160 14.60 -16.28 3.68
N GLU A 161 15.37 -15.19 3.65
CA GLU A 161 15.11 -14.01 4.49
C GLU A 161 13.80 -13.32 4.12
N ARG A 162 13.45 -13.30 2.83
CA ARG A 162 12.14 -12.82 2.38
C ARG A 162 11.03 -13.61 3.03
N GLU A 163 11.10 -14.93 2.92
CA GLU A 163 10.08 -15.82 3.47
C GLU A 163 9.98 -15.67 4.98
N LEU A 164 11.11 -15.60 5.66
CA LEU A 164 11.17 -15.41 7.10
C LEU A 164 10.50 -14.09 7.55
N ILE A 165 10.75 -12.99 6.85
CA ILE A 165 10.12 -11.68 7.14
C ILE A 165 8.59 -11.80 7.03
N LEU A 166 8.10 -12.43 5.98
CA LEU A 166 6.67 -12.59 5.76
C LEU A 166 6.03 -13.51 6.81
N GLN A 167 6.65 -14.65 7.07
CA GLN A 167 6.19 -15.59 8.09
C GLN A 167 6.12 -14.95 9.47
N ARG A 168 7.16 -14.21 9.89
CA ARG A 168 7.18 -13.53 11.18
C ARG A 168 6.07 -12.49 11.29
N PHE A 169 5.89 -11.70 10.24
CA PHE A 169 4.82 -10.69 10.20
C PHE A 169 3.43 -11.32 10.33
N LEU A 170 3.16 -12.39 9.60
CA LEU A 170 1.88 -13.12 9.65
C LEU A 170 1.70 -13.86 10.98
N LYS A 171 2.73 -14.56 11.45
CA LYS A 171 2.70 -15.38 12.66
C LYS A 171 2.39 -14.54 13.91
N VAL A 172 3.07 -13.42 14.09
CA VAL A 172 2.83 -12.52 15.23
C VAL A 172 1.39 -12.01 15.25
N GLY A 173 0.82 -11.69 14.09
CA GLY A 173 -0.58 -11.28 14.01
C GLY A 173 -1.54 -12.41 14.37
N ALA A 174 -1.34 -13.59 13.77
CA ALA A 174 -2.19 -14.74 14.02
C ALA A 174 -2.15 -15.20 15.50
N GLU A 175 -0.97 -15.21 16.12
CA GLU A 175 -0.79 -15.56 17.54
C GLU A 175 -1.43 -14.54 18.50
N LYS A 176 -1.51 -13.27 18.11
CA LYS A 176 -2.20 -12.23 18.88
C LYS A 176 -3.72 -12.20 18.67
N GLY A 177 -4.25 -13.10 17.83
CA GLY A 177 -5.68 -13.12 17.48
C GLY A 177 -6.09 -11.99 16.53
N GLU A 178 -5.13 -11.29 15.91
CA GLU A 178 -5.39 -10.27 14.91
C GLU A 178 -5.92 -10.92 13.62
N THR A 179 -6.81 -10.25 12.90
CA THR A 179 -7.22 -10.73 11.58
C THR A 179 -6.04 -10.65 10.62
N THR A 180 -5.60 -11.79 10.14
CA THR A 180 -4.40 -11.91 9.29
C THR A 180 -4.78 -12.53 7.95
N LEU A 181 -4.36 -11.88 6.87
CA LEU A 181 -4.65 -12.25 5.49
C LEU A 181 -3.36 -12.46 4.71
N CYS A 182 -3.28 -13.54 3.95
CA CYS A 182 -2.19 -13.80 3.02
C CYS A 182 -2.73 -14.05 1.62
N VAL A 183 -2.19 -13.35 0.59
CA VAL A 183 -2.48 -13.59 -0.82
C VAL A 183 -1.21 -14.09 -1.49
N SER A 184 -1.19 -15.35 -1.91
CA SER A 184 0.00 -16.03 -2.43
C SER A 184 -0.35 -16.96 -3.60
N THR A 185 0.63 -17.26 -4.45
CA THR A 185 0.55 -18.31 -5.47
C THR A 185 1.01 -19.68 -4.94
N GLU A 186 1.69 -19.68 -3.79
CA GLU A 186 2.28 -20.89 -3.21
C GLU A 186 1.70 -21.20 -1.82
N PRO A 187 1.35 -22.48 -1.55
CA PRO A 187 0.79 -22.87 -0.27
C PRO A 187 1.84 -23.12 0.84
N ARG A 188 3.14 -22.97 0.54
CA ARG A 188 4.25 -23.60 1.28
C ARG A 188 4.19 -23.45 2.80
N ASP A 189 4.21 -22.24 3.32
CA ASP A 189 4.42 -22.03 4.75
C ASP A 189 3.17 -21.58 5.51
N SER A 190 2.13 -21.20 4.77
CA SER A 190 0.85 -20.80 5.33
C SER A 190 0.00 -21.98 5.82
N ASN A 191 0.33 -23.22 5.44
CA ASN A 191 -0.44 -24.40 5.86
C ASN A 191 -0.46 -24.56 7.40
N PHE A 192 0.66 -24.33 8.08
CA PHE A 192 0.71 -24.38 9.53
C PHE A 192 -0.15 -23.29 10.18
N LEU A 193 -0.09 -22.05 9.65
CA LEU A 193 -0.90 -20.94 10.15
C LEU A 193 -2.39 -21.14 9.85
N THR A 194 -2.73 -21.66 8.68
CA THR A 194 -4.14 -21.95 8.32
C THR A 194 -4.75 -23.04 9.19
N GLU A 195 -4.00 -24.06 9.57
CA GLU A 195 -4.48 -25.12 10.44
C GLU A 195 -4.60 -24.67 11.90
N LYS A 196 -3.59 -23.96 12.41
CA LYS A 196 -3.51 -23.53 13.81
C LYS A 196 -4.41 -22.34 14.13
N HIS A 197 -4.58 -21.42 13.20
CA HIS A 197 -5.26 -20.14 13.41
C HIS A 197 -6.50 -19.97 12.50
N ARG A 198 -7.34 -21.02 12.41
CA ARG A 198 -8.52 -21.07 11.52
C ARG A 198 -9.50 -19.92 11.68
N GLY A 199 -9.57 -19.32 12.86
CA GLY A 199 -10.55 -18.27 13.17
C GLY A 199 -10.12 -16.86 12.77
N ASN A 200 -8.82 -16.63 12.57
CA ASN A 200 -8.28 -15.30 12.33
C ASN A 200 -7.20 -15.21 11.24
N PHE A 201 -6.78 -16.34 10.66
CA PHE A 201 -5.87 -16.37 9.53
C PHE A 201 -6.60 -16.84 8.27
N HIS A 202 -6.52 -16.06 7.18
CA HIS A 202 -7.17 -16.33 5.90
C HIS A 202 -6.13 -16.37 4.78
N LEU A 203 -6.11 -17.49 4.04
CA LEU A 203 -5.25 -17.68 2.88
C LEU A 203 -6.06 -17.54 1.58
N PHE A 204 -5.60 -16.66 0.70
CA PHE A 204 -6.09 -16.52 -0.68
C PHE A 204 -5.04 -17.13 -1.59
N LEU A 205 -5.30 -18.34 -2.06
CA LEU A 205 -4.37 -19.10 -2.87
C LEU A 205 -4.70 -18.93 -4.36
N CYS A 206 -3.85 -18.18 -5.06
CA CYS A 206 -4.01 -17.86 -6.49
C CYS A 206 -3.25 -18.87 -7.34
N ASN A 207 -3.75 -20.14 -7.41
CA ASN A 207 -3.08 -21.22 -8.11
C ASN A 207 -4.10 -22.13 -8.78
N PRO A 208 -3.95 -22.46 -10.10
CA PRO A 208 -4.86 -23.36 -10.82
C PRO A 208 -4.99 -24.76 -10.19
N MET A 209 -3.97 -25.19 -9.45
CA MET A 209 -3.94 -26.50 -8.79
C MET A 209 -4.38 -26.45 -7.31
N ALA A 210 -4.84 -25.30 -6.84
CA ALA A 210 -5.22 -25.09 -5.44
C ALA A 210 -6.29 -26.08 -4.96
N ASP A 211 -7.26 -26.40 -5.82
CA ASP A 211 -8.33 -27.34 -5.50
C ASP A 211 -7.86 -28.78 -5.26
N LEU A 212 -6.71 -29.16 -5.83
CA LEU A 212 -6.13 -30.49 -5.66
C LEU A 212 -5.33 -30.64 -4.36
N HIS A 213 -4.84 -29.54 -3.81
CA HIS A 213 -3.92 -29.53 -2.67
C HIS A 213 -4.56 -28.99 -1.39
N SER A 214 -5.68 -28.28 -1.49
CA SER A 214 -6.33 -27.71 -0.32
C SER A 214 -7.32 -28.72 0.30
N LYS A 215 -7.09 -29.12 1.54
CA LYS A 215 -8.19 -29.58 2.39
C LYS A 215 -9.25 -28.49 2.38
N GLN A 216 -10.54 -28.85 2.26
CA GLN A 216 -11.66 -27.89 2.33
C GLN A 216 -11.69 -27.22 3.71
N MET A 217 -10.88 -26.19 3.90
CA MET A 217 -10.88 -25.35 5.10
C MET A 217 -11.59 -24.04 4.81
N SER A 218 -12.45 -23.61 5.73
CA SER A 218 -13.26 -22.39 5.57
C SER A 218 -12.46 -21.09 5.48
N ASN A 219 -11.20 -21.12 5.88
CA ASN A 219 -10.28 -19.99 5.85
C ASN A 219 -9.26 -20.04 4.69
N ILE A 220 -9.43 -21.00 3.76
CA ILE A 220 -8.69 -21.04 2.49
C ILE A 220 -9.63 -20.65 1.37
N HIS A 221 -9.24 -19.65 0.61
CA HIS A 221 -10.00 -19.10 -0.53
C HIS A 221 -9.21 -19.40 -1.80
N ASN A 222 -9.66 -20.40 -2.57
CA ASN A 222 -9.03 -20.77 -3.82
C ASN A 222 -9.43 -19.79 -4.92
N ILE A 223 -8.44 -19.26 -5.63
CA ILE A 223 -8.58 -18.40 -6.80
C ILE A 223 -7.84 -19.09 -7.94
N ARG A 224 -8.50 -19.20 -9.08
CA ARG A 224 -8.01 -20.04 -10.20
C ARG A 224 -6.70 -19.55 -10.80
N SER A 225 -6.52 -18.24 -10.90
CA SER A 225 -5.32 -17.67 -11.53
C SER A 225 -5.13 -16.20 -11.14
N ILE A 226 -3.88 -15.77 -11.12
CA ILE A 226 -3.50 -14.35 -11.05
C ILE A 226 -3.86 -13.56 -12.32
N GLU A 227 -4.18 -14.23 -13.41
CA GLU A 227 -4.59 -13.60 -14.66
C GLU A 227 -5.94 -12.88 -14.53
N ASN A 228 -6.81 -13.37 -13.66
CA ASN A 228 -8.12 -12.78 -13.41
C ASN A 228 -8.12 -11.94 -12.11
N LEU A 229 -7.59 -10.71 -12.18
CA LEU A 229 -7.53 -9.79 -11.04
C LEU A 229 -8.92 -9.49 -10.43
N THR A 230 -9.98 -9.55 -11.24
CA THR A 230 -11.36 -9.37 -10.77
C THR A 230 -11.79 -10.49 -9.83
N GLU A 231 -11.34 -11.72 -10.07
CA GLU A 231 -11.64 -12.86 -9.19
C GLU A 231 -10.99 -12.68 -7.81
N ILE A 232 -9.77 -12.13 -7.77
CA ILE A 232 -9.07 -11.77 -6.52
C ILE A 232 -9.88 -10.72 -5.75
N ASP A 233 -10.30 -9.64 -6.42
CA ASP A 233 -11.07 -8.56 -5.81
C ASP A 233 -12.44 -9.07 -5.29
N ILE A 234 -13.11 -9.97 -6.01
CA ILE A 234 -14.38 -10.59 -5.59
C ILE A 234 -14.17 -11.47 -4.35
N ALA A 235 -13.12 -12.30 -4.34
CA ALA A 235 -12.82 -13.18 -3.21
C ALA A 235 -12.53 -12.37 -1.94
N LEU A 236 -11.73 -11.31 -2.05
CA LEU A 236 -11.45 -10.40 -0.94
C LEU A 236 -12.71 -9.69 -0.45
N THR A 237 -13.54 -9.15 -1.37
CA THR A 237 -14.80 -8.48 -1.00
C THR A 237 -15.74 -9.42 -0.23
N LYS A 238 -15.83 -10.68 -0.64
CA LYS A 238 -16.61 -11.70 0.09
C LYS A 238 -16.07 -11.93 1.49
N ALA A 239 -14.74 -12.08 1.62
CA ALA A 239 -14.10 -12.27 2.92
C ALA A 239 -14.32 -11.05 3.84
N PHE A 240 -14.16 -9.83 3.33
CA PHE A 240 -14.36 -8.61 4.12
C PHE A 240 -15.79 -8.49 4.68
N ARG A 241 -16.81 -8.93 3.94
CA ARG A 241 -18.20 -8.97 4.44
C ARG A 241 -18.34 -9.88 5.66
N CYS A 242 -17.63 -11.01 5.67
CA CYS A 242 -17.63 -11.93 6.81
C CYS A 242 -16.81 -11.39 7.99
N LEU A 243 -15.67 -10.75 7.72
CA LEU A 243 -14.73 -10.25 8.73
C LEU A 243 -15.25 -9.00 9.47
N ASN A 244 -16.09 -8.19 8.84
CA ASN A 244 -16.61 -6.95 9.46
C ASN A 244 -17.58 -7.18 10.63
N GLN A 245 -18.05 -8.42 10.82
CA GLN A 245 -19.08 -8.72 11.84
C GLN A 245 -18.52 -9.13 13.21
N SER A 246 -17.23 -9.41 13.40
CA SER A 246 -16.80 -10.15 14.58
C SER A 246 -15.46 -9.79 15.23
N GLN A 247 -14.62 -8.90 14.69
CA GLN A 247 -13.31 -8.66 15.31
C GLN A 247 -12.94 -7.18 15.41
N ILE A 248 -12.78 -6.73 16.68
CA ILE A 248 -12.19 -5.43 17.05
C ILE A 248 -10.69 -5.70 17.25
N GLY A 249 -9.80 -5.03 16.50
CA GLY A 249 -8.36 -5.17 16.65
C GLY A 249 -7.58 -4.84 15.40
N ALA A 250 -6.27 -4.90 15.50
CA ALA A 250 -5.35 -4.71 14.38
C ALA A 250 -5.58 -5.79 13.30
N ARG A 251 -5.36 -5.41 12.04
CA ARG A 251 -5.49 -6.29 10.89
C ARG A 251 -4.23 -6.26 10.05
N ARG A 252 -3.78 -7.42 9.58
CA ARG A 252 -2.58 -7.57 8.76
C ARG A 252 -2.89 -8.23 7.44
N ALA A 253 -2.29 -7.72 6.37
CA ALA A 253 -2.32 -8.36 5.07
C ALA A 253 -0.91 -8.51 4.51
N CYS A 254 -0.60 -9.70 4.01
CA CYS A 254 0.58 -9.96 3.22
C CYS A 254 0.18 -10.25 1.77
N THR A 255 0.89 -9.67 0.79
CA THR A 255 0.63 -9.92 -0.63
C THR A 255 1.91 -10.28 -1.36
N GLU A 256 2.02 -11.53 -1.75
CA GLU A 256 3.20 -12.08 -2.41
C GLU A 256 3.08 -12.08 -3.93
N ILE A 257 1.86 -11.93 -4.45
CA ILE A 257 1.56 -12.06 -5.88
C ILE A 257 1.90 -10.84 -6.75
N VAL A 258 2.44 -9.75 -6.16
CA VAL A 258 2.61 -8.49 -6.91
C VAL A 258 3.59 -8.65 -8.08
N SER A 259 4.68 -9.41 -7.90
CA SER A 259 5.61 -9.70 -9.00
C SER A 259 4.96 -10.54 -10.08
N ASP A 260 4.20 -11.58 -9.71
CA ASP A 260 3.53 -12.44 -10.67
C ASP A 260 2.48 -11.66 -11.49
N VAL A 261 1.71 -10.80 -10.82
CA VAL A 261 0.76 -9.91 -11.48
C VAL A 261 1.48 -8.92 -12.42
N LEU A 262 2.64 -8.37 -11.99
CA LEU A 262 3.43 -7.45 -12.81
C LEU A 262 3.99 -8.15 -14.04
N LEU A 263 4.43 -9.40 -13.89
CA LEU A 263 4.94 -10.21 -15.00
C LEU A 263 3.86 -10.51 -16.05
N HIS A 264 2.64 -10.83 -15.60
CA HIS A 264 1.51 -11.17 -16.48
C HIS A 264 0.87 -9.94 -17.14
N HIS A 265 0.70 -8.88 -16.37
CA HIS A 265 -0.16 -7.76 -16.76
C HIS A 265 0.59 -6.48 -17.10
N HIS A 266 1.92 -6.47 -16.96
CA HIS A 266 2.77 -5.28 -17.10
C HIS A 266 2.35 -4.10 -16.20
N ALA A 267 3.14 -3.06 -16.14
CA ALA A 267 2.99 -1.97 -15.17
C ALA A 267 1.63 -1.25 -15.23
N ILE A 268 1.04 -1.07 -16.40
CA ILE A 268 -0.20 -0.28 -16.56
C ILE A 268 -1.38 -0.95 -15.84
N ILE A 269 -1.60 -2.23 -16.12
CA ILE A 269 -2.73 -2.98 -15.54
C ILE A 269 -2.46 -3.27 -14.07
N THR A 270 -1.23 -3.68 -13.72
CA THR A 270 -0.84 -3.91 -12.33
C THR A 270 -0.99 -2.66 -11.48
N ARG A 271 -0.57 -1.50 -11.98
CA ARG A 271 -0.75 -0.22 -11.31
C ARG A 271 -2.24 0.12 -11.12
N LYS A 272 -3.07 -0.12 -12.15
CA LYS A 272 -4.52 0.06 -12.05
C LYS A 272 -5.12 -0.79 -10.96
N TRP A 273 -4.76 -2.05 -10.91
CA TRP A 273 -5.25 -2.99 -9.92
C TRP A 273 -4.77 -2.63 -8.52
N LEU A 274 -3.47 -2.41 -8.29
CA LEU A 274 -2.91 -2.02 -7.00
C LEU A 274 -3.52 -0.72 -6.47
N SER A 275 -3.87 0.22 -7.35
CA SER A 275 -4.50 1.48 -6.95
C SER A 275 -5.93 1.35 -6.43
N SER A 276 -6.56 0.17 -6.59
CA SER A 276 -7.82 -0.18 -5.92
C SER A 276 -7.60 -1.17 -4.78
N PHE A 277 -6.75 -2.15 -4.99
CA PHE A 277 -6.46 -3.23 -4.05
C PHE A 277 -5.88 -2.71 -2.72
N ILE A 278 -4.85 -1.85 -2.77
CA ILE A 278 -4.23 -1.28 -1.57
C ILE A 278 -5.22 -0.42 -0.77
N PRO A 279 -5.92 0.57 -1.36
CA PRO A 279 -6.94 1.32 -0.65
C PRO A 279 -8.08 0.47 -0.09
N ASP A 280 -8.50 -0.56 -0.80
CA ASP A 280 -9.55 -1.47 -0.32
C ASP A 280 -9.10 -2.20 0.96
N LEU A 281 -7.88 -2.73 1.00
CA LEU A 281 -7.30 -3.31 2.22
C LEU A 281 -7.21 -2.29 3.36
N LYS A 282 -6.69 -1.09 3.07
CA LYS A 282 -6.54 -0.02 4.08
C LYS A 282 -7.89 0.44 4.64
N THR A 283 -8.92 0.56 3.79
CA THR A 283 -10.27 0.94 4.21
C THR A 283 -10.89 -0.08 5.16
N HIS A 284 -10.50 -1.35 5.02
CA HIS A 284 -10.88 -2.42 5.94
C HIS A 284 -9.95 -2.55 7.15
N GLY A 285 -9.06 -1.57 7.37
CA GLY A 285 -8.19 -1.47 8.55
C GLY A 285 -6.93 -2.33 8.48
N PHE A 286 -6.57 -2.86 7.31
CA PHE A 286 -5.36 -3.67 7.17
C PHE A 286 -4.09 -2.82 7.08
N THR A 287 -3.06 -3.26 7.82
CA THR A 287 -1.66 -2.88 7.58
C THR A 287 -1.07 -3.90 6.61
N VAL A 288 -0.54 -3.42 5.49
CA VAL A 288 -0.18 -4.26 4.34
C VAL A 288 1.33 -4.36 4.20
N LEU A 289 1.83 -5.58 4.02
CA LEU A 289 3.20 -5.88 3.60
C LEU A 289 3.15 -6.62 2.26
N SER A 290 3.54 -5.95 1.19
CA SER A 290 3.60 -6.52 -0.16
C SER A 290 5.03 -6.86 -0.54
N VAL A 291 5.22 -7.83 -1.42
CA VAL A 291 6.54 -8.24 -1.89
C VAL A 291 6.66 -7.97 -3.40
N VAL A 292 7.82 -7.46 -3.78
CA VAL A 292 8.21 -7.31 -5.19
C VAL A 292 9.66 -7.77 -5.36
N ASN A 293 9.88 -8.67 -6.30
CA ASN A 293 11.24 -9.01 -6.75
C ASN A 293 11.64 -8.10 -7.92
N PRO A 294 12.51 -7.11 -7.69
CA PRO A 294 12.90 -6.15 -8.73
C PRO A 294 13.70 -6.77 -9.88
N GLU A 295 14.32 -7.93 -9.66
CA GLU A 295 15.16 -8.60 -10.67
C GLU A 295 14.33 -9.32 -11.75
N MET A 296 13.03 -9.55 -11.49
CA MET A 296 12.12 -10.19 -12.45
C MET A 296 11.56 -9.23 -13.50
N HIS A 297 11.81 -7.92 -13.37
CA HIS A 297 11.08 -6.91 -14.15
C HIS A 297 11.99 -5.77 -14.62
N PRO A 298 11.65 -5.10 -15.74
CA PRO A 298 12.25 -3.83 -16.11
C PRO A 298 12.14 -2.80 -14.97
N THR A 299 13.22 -2.05 -14.76
CA THR A 299 13.30 -1.08 -13.66
C THR A 299 12.16 -0.05 -13.70
N GLU A 300 11.74 0.38 -14.88
CA GLU A 300 10.67 1.35 -15.10
C GLU A 300 9.31 0.81 -14.62
N GLU A 301 9.04 -0.48 -14.86
CA GLU A 301 7.81 -1.13 -14.42
C GLU A 301 7.76 -1.24 -12.89
N VAL A 302 8.88 -1.63 -12.28
CA VAL A 302 9.01 -1.65 -10.81
C VAL A 302 8.78 -0.27 -10.23
N GLN A 303 9.47 0.75 -10.74
CA GLN A 303 9.32 2.13 -10.25
C GLN A 303 7.90 2.66 -10.41
N ALA A 304 7.18 2.24 -11.45
CA ALA A 304 5.79 2.65 -11.67
C ALA A 304 4.84 2.17 -10.57
N ILE A 305 5.08 1.00 -9.99
CA ILE A 305 4.21 0.44 -8.94
C ILE A 305 4.68 0.79 -7.52
N LEU A 306 5.98 0.94 -7.27
CA LEU A 306 6.52 1.23 -5.94
C LEU A 306 5.94 2.52 -5.34
N ARG A 307 5.57 3.49 -6.18
CA ARG A 307 4.98 4.76 -5.75
C ARG A 307 3.60 4.64 -5.12
N LEU A 308 2.92 3.51 -5.29
CA LEU A 308 1.59 3.27 -4.72
C LEU A 308 1.64 2.91 -3.23
N PHE A 309 2.82 2.57 -2.73
CA PHE A 309 3.03 2.17 -1.34
C PHE A 309 3.45 3.36 -0.46
N ASP A 310 3.05 3.33 0.81
CA ASP A 310 3.40 4.37 1.79
C ASP A 310 4.86 4.28 2.24
N GLY A 311 5.51 3.13 2.03
CA GLY A 311 6.92 2.93 2.34
C GLY A 311 7.55 1.78 1.58
N GLU A 312 8.88 1.76 1.60
CA GLU A 312 9.70 0.73 0.96
C GLU A 312 10.78 0.23 1.93
N ILE A 313 10.81 -1.06 2.13
CA ILE A 313 11.88 -1.80 2.79
C ILE A 313 12.64 -2.54 1.68
N LYS A 314 13.95 -2.40 1.62
CA LYS A 314 14.77 -3.02 0.60
C LYS A 314 15.75 -4.01 1.22
N VAL A 315 15.75 -5.23 0.72
CA VAL A 315 16.80 -6.22 0.94
C VAL A 315 17.71 -6.28 -0.28
N MET A 316 19.00 -6.24 -0.08
CA MET A 316 20.00 -6.33 -1.14
C MET A 316 21.24 -7.07 -0.63
N GLU A 317 21.98 -7.63 -1.56
CA GLU A 317 23.30 -8.19 -1.31
C GLU A 317 24.36 -7.09 -1.37
N LYS A 318 25.31 -7.16 -0.45
CA LYS A 318 26.46 -6.27 -0.39
C LYS A 318 27.74 -7.09 -0.27
N GLU A 319 28.64 -6.91 -1.19
CA GLU A 319 29.99 -7.46 -1.10
C GLU A 319 30.77 -6.79 0.04
N THR A 320 31.35 -7.60 0.92
CA THR A 320 32.22 -7.16 1.99
C THR A 320 33.52 -7.97 1.95
N GLU A 321 34.53 -7.51 2.69
CA GLU A 321 35.80 -8.26 2.81
C GLU A 321 35.64 -9.68 3.40
N LYS A 322 34.50 -9.94 4.05
CA LYS A 322 34.14 -11.25 4.66
C LYS A 322 33.24 -12.11 3.80
N GLY A 323 32.89 -11.64 2.59
CA GLY A 323 31.97 -12.30 1.67
C GLY A 323 30.72 -11.47 1.37
N VAL A 324 29.70 -12.11 0.78
CA VAL A 324 28.44 -11.46 0.46
C VAL A 324 27.57 -11.43 1.71
N GLU A 325 27.19 -10.23 2.13
CA GLU A 325 26.25 -10.03 3.25
C GLU A 325 24.91 -9.52 2.68
N LYS A 326 23.80 -10.05 3.19
CA LYS A 326 22.48 -9.51 2.91
C LYS A 326 22.15 -8.42 3.90
N ILE A 327 21.72 -7.28 3.39
CA ILE A 327 21.38 -6.11 4.18
C ILE A 327 19.95 -5.65 3.91
N LEU A 328 19.29 -5.19 4.97
CA LEU A 328 17.96 -4.60 4.93
C LEU A 328 18.05 -3.12 5.28
N THR A 329 17.40 -2.28 4.48
CA THR A 329 17.33 -0.84 4.68
C THR A 329 15.91 -0.32 4.47
N ILE A 330 15.52 0.70 5.23
CA ILE A 330 14.29 1.45 4.97
C ILE A 330 14.62 2.52 3.92
N ARG A 331 14.05 2.40 2.73
CA ARG A 331 14.27 3.38 1.66
C ARG A 331 13.39 4.60 1.81
N ARG A 332 12.18 4.38 2.33
CA ARG A 332 11.16 5.41 2.43
C ARG A 332 10.07 4.98 3.42
N LEU A 333 9.57 5.94 4.19
CA LEU A 333 8.35 5.80 4.98
C LEU A 333 7.68 7.18 5.03
N TYR A 334 6.60 7.35 4.27
CA TYR A 334 5.93 8.66 4.15
C TYR A 334 5.35 9.11 5.50
N ASN A 335 5.58 10.38 5.84
CA ASN A 335 4.99 11.07 7.01
C ASN A 335 5.20 10.36 8.35
N GLN A 336 6.15 9.43 8.43
CA GLN A 336 6.44 8.70 9.66
C GLN A 336 7.93 8.63 9.90
N PRO A 337 8.39 8.85 11.14
CA PRO A 337 9.79 8.71 11.48
C PRO A 337 10.23 7.25 11.49
N TYR A 338 11.49 7.04 11.13
CA TYR A 338 12.21 5.78 11.29
C TYR A 338 13.69 6.08 11.53
N ARG A 339 14.44 5.08 11.95
CA ARG A 339 15.91 5.23 12.15
C ARG A 339 16.62 4.89 10.85
N GLU A 340 17.51 5.76 10.41
CA GLU A 340 18.39 5.48 9.27
C GLU A 340 19.50 4.52 9.70
N LYS A 341 19.20 3.22 9.72
CA LYS A 341 20.14 2.17 10.09
C LYS A 341 20.00 0.99 9.12
N THR A 342 21.13 0.47 8.67
CA THR A 342 21.22 -0.78 7.92
C THR A 342 21.21 -1.96 8.88
N ILE A 343 20.42 -2.98 8.58
CA ILE A 343 20.36 -4.24 9.32
C ILE A 343 21.08 -5.29 8.48
N VAL A 344 22.07 -5.97 9.05
CA VAL A 344 22.71 -7.13 8.42
C VAL A 344 21.88 -8.36 8.75
N LEU A 345 21.41 -9.05 7.70
CA LEU A 345 20.62 -10.26 7.79
C LEU A 345 21.59 -11.46 7.86
N GLY A 346 21.91 -11.93 9.06
CA GLY A 346 22.77 -13.11 9.27
C GLY A 346 21.94 -14.29 9.75
N ASN A 347 22.33 -15.50 9.35
CA ASN A 347 21.60 -16.75 9.63
C ASN A 347 21.33 -17.03 11.12
N GLU A 348 22.10 -16.44 12.04
CA GLU A 348 21.96 -16.67 13.48
C GLU A 348 21.00 -15.66 14.19
N LYS A 349 20.66 -14.54 13.57
CA LYS A 349 19.84 -13.50 14.21
C LYS A 349 18.34 -13.59 13.92
N PHE A 350 17.96 -14.49 13.01
CA PHE A 350 16.58 -14.66 12.60
C PHE A 350 15.95 -15.99 13.09
N ALA A 351 16.68 -16.77 13.88
CA ALA A 351 16.21 -18.03 14.45
C ALA A 351 15.22 -17.83 15.62
#